data_ef02ef3cb55d0ad784c7e8e021aec256
#
_entry.id   ef02ef3cb55d0ad784c7e8e021aec256
#
_cell.length_a   1.000
_cell.length_b   1.000
_cell.length_c   1.000
_cell.angle_alpha   90.00
_cell.angle_beta   90.00
_cell.angle_gamma   90.00
#
_symmetry.space_group_name_H-M   'P 1'
#
loop_
_entity.id
_entity.type
_entity.pdbx_description
1 polymer ?
#
loop_
_entity_poly.entity_id
_entity_poly.type
_entity_poly.pdbx_seq_one_letter_code
_entity_poly.pdbx_strand_id
1 'polypeptide(L)'
;MLLGLVGSEMCIRDSNRHLYLRTGRMTTMLKIRSSVFGAIHSFFRDRDFIEYQAPNFVAGAVEGGSTLFEVPYFGRKAYLTQSWQLYAEAAMPALERLYTIAPSFRAEKSRTRRHLTEFWHAEMEIAWADNNDVMDYGEALVRHIARTLLNERPAELESLGRDLEVIRRFADSDYPRIRYDEAVERLKSKGVEIEWGQDLDYSKE
;
A
#
# COMPACT_ATOMS: atom_id res chain seq x y z
N MET A 1 -24.38 -25.57 10.82
CA MET A 1 -24.89 -24.48 11.67
C MET A 1 -23.81 -23.45 12.07
N LEU A 2 -22.76 -23.27 11.26
CA LEU A 2 -21.66 -22.32 11.49
C LEU A 2 -21.59 -21.16 10.48
N LEU A 3 -22.38 -21.20 9.42
CA LEU A 3 -22.41 -20.17 8.38
C LEU A 3 -23.22 -18.91 8.74
N GLY A 4 -24.09 -19.00 9.77
CA GLY A 4 -24.86 -17.86 10.24
C GLY A 4 -24.09 -16.86 11.12
N LEU A 5 -23.00 -17.33 11.78
CA LEU A 5 -22.20 -16.50 12.69
C LEU A 5 -21.25 -15.53 11.97
N VAL A 6 -20.73 -15.92 10.82
CA VAL A 6 -19.78 -15.07 10.06
C VAL A 6 -20.47 -13.83 9.49
N GLY A 7 -21.69 -13.96 8.99
CA GLY A 7 -22.50 -12.84 8.52
C GLY A 7 -22.94 -11.91 9.67
N SER A 8 -23.32 -12.47 10.82
CA SER A 8 -23.70 -11.69 12.00
C SER A 8 -22.51 -10.95 12.63
N GLU A 9 -21.30 -11.54 12.65
CA GLU A 9 -20.11 -10.87 13.15
C GLU A 9 -19.72 -9.64 12.27
N MET A 10 -19.86 -9.72 10.96
CA MET A 10 -19.57 -8.61 10.07
C MET A 10 -20.56 -7.47 10.27
N CYS A 11 -21.85 -7.77 10.37
CA CYS A 11 -22.89 -6.79 10.70
C CYS A 11 -22.68 -6.17 12.08
N ILE A 12 -22.32 -6.97 13.12
CA ILE A 12 -22.03 -6.47 14.46
C ILE A 12 -20.80 -5.54 14.45
N ARG A 13 -19.76 -5.87 13.71
CA ARG A 13 -18.56 -5.03 13.59
C ARG A 13 -18.88 -3.69 12.92
N ASP A 14 -19.69 -3.67 11.88
CA ASP A 14 -20.06 -2.45 11.17
C ASP A 14 -21.04 -1.60 11.98
N SER A 15 -22.06 -2.21 12.58
CA SER A 15 -23.07 -1.51 13.38
C SER A 15 -22.54 -1.02 14.74
N ASN A 16 -21.49 -1.69 15.28
CA ASN A 16 -20.88 -1.36 16.57
C ASN A 16 -19.39 -0.99 16.41
N ARG A 17 -19.04 -0.25 15.38
CA ARG A 17 -17.66 0.15 15.07
C ARG A 17 -16.95 0.80 16.25
N HIS A 18 -17.65 1.63 17.01
CA HIS A 18 -17.13 2.30 18.20
C HIS A 18 -16.71 1.33 19.32
N LEU A 19 -17.36 0.16 19.44
CA LEU A 19 -16.95 -0.90 20.37
C LEU A 19 -15.84 -1.74 19.79
N TYR A 20 -15.92 -2.10 18.50
CA TYR A 20 -14.92 -2.91 17.82
C TYR A 20 -13.53 -2.25 17.84
N LEU A 21 -13.45 -0.94 17.64
CA LEU A 21 -12.20 -0.19 17.70
C LEU A 21 -11.52 -0.25 19.09
N ARG A 22 -12.26 -0.54 20.16
CA ARG A 22 -11.75 -0.65 21.52
C ARG A 22 -11.25 -2.05 21.88
N THR A 23 -11.43 -3.04 21.00
CA THR A 23 -10.90 -4.38 21.24
C THR A 23 -9.38 -4.38 21.22
N GLY A 24 -8.74 -5.23 22.05
CA GLY A 24 -7.29 -5.32 22.13
C GLY A 24 -6.64 -5.56 20.78
N ARG A 25 -7.22 -6.45 19.95
CA ARG A 25 -6.73 -6.73 18.60
C ARG A 25 -6.73 -5.48 17.70
N MET A 26 -7.82 -4.70 17.67
CA MET A 26 -7.90 -3.49 16.85
C MET A 26 -6.98 -2.39 17.37
N THR A 27 -6.92 -2.21 18.66
CA THR A 27 -6.00 -1.24 19.28
C THR A 27 -4.55 -1.57 18.92
N THR A 28 -4.15 -2.85 18.98
CA THR A 28 -2.82 -3.31 18.57
C THR A 28 -2.55 -3.02 17.08
N MET A 29 -3.49 -3.35 16.20
CA MET A 29 -3.35 -3.06 14.76
C MET A 29 -3.22 -1.56 14.49
N LEU A 30 -3.97 -0.71 15.17
CA LEU A 30 -3.90 0.74 15.00
C LEU A 30 -2.56 1.32 15.49
N LYS A 31 -1.99 0.79 16.57
CA LYS A 31 -0.65 1.17 17.04
C LYS A 31 0.43 0.81 16.01
N ILE A 32 0.40 -0.42 15.47
CA ILE A 32 1.34 -0.84 14.44
C ILE A 32 1.21 0.04 13.19
N ARG A 33 -0.02 0.29 12.73
CA ARG A 33 -0.29 1.17 11.61
C ARG A 33 0.26 2.58 11.82
N SER A 34 0.10 3.14 13.03
CA SER A 34 0.66 4.45 13.38
C SER A 34 2.18 4.47 13.27
N SER A 35 2.86 3.41 13.76
CA SER A 35 4.32 3.30 13.62
C SER A 35 4.76 3.15 12.15
N VAL A 36 4.01 2.41 11.32
CA VAL A 36 4.27 2.33 9.88
C VAL A 36 4.19 3.73 9.22
N PHE A 37 3.15 4.50 9.52
CA PHE A 37 3.03 5.87 8.96
C PHE A 37 4.17 6.76 9.42
N GLY A 38 4.52 6.70 10.71
CA GLY A 38 5.68 7.43 11.24
C GLY A 38 6.99 7.05 10.55
N ALA A 39 7.20 5.76 10.32
CA ALA A 39 8.38 5.25 9.61
C ALA A 39 8.44 5.76 8.16
N ILE A 40 7.33 5.74 7.43
CA ILE A 40 7.30 6.26 6.06
C ILE A 40 7.61 7.76 6.05
N HIS A 41 6.99 8.54 6.94
CA HIS A 41 7.27 9.97 7.04
C HIS A 41 8.73 10.26 7.38
N SER A 42 9.31 9.59 8.38
CA SER A 42 10.72 9.79 8.74
C SER A 42 11.65 9.40 7.60
N PHE A 43 11.38 8.25 6.95
CA PHE A 43 12.19 7.78 5.83
C PHE A 43 12.33 8.82 4.72
N PHE A 44 11.24 9.43 4.30
CA PHE A 44 11.23 10.40 3.22
C PHE A 44 11.79 11.76 3.65
N ARG A 45 11.42 12.25 4.84
CA ARG A 45 11.91 13.54 5.37
C ARG A 45 13.41 13.53 5.63
N ASP A 46 13.97 12.43 6.11
CA ASP A 46 15.42 12.26 6.33
C ASP A 46 16.22 12.21 5.01
N ARG A 47 15.53 12.17 3.86
CA ARG A 47 16.10 12.16 2.50
C ARG A 47 15.69 13.36 1.67
N ASP A 48 15.29 14.44 2.33
CA ASP A 48 14.91 15.72 1.72
C ASP A 48 13.71 15.63 0.76
N PHE A 49 12.81 14.65 0.96
CA PHE A 49 11.55 14.64 0.25
C PHE A 49 10.55 15.58 0.90
N ILE A 50 9.83 16.32 0.07
CA ILE A 50 8.77 17.21 0.49
C ILE A 50 7.44 16.46 0.45
N GLU A 51 6.72 16.50 1.58
CA GLU A 51 5.35 15.99 1.61
C GLU A 51 4.42 16.93 0.83
N TYR A 52 3.77 16.40 -0.19
CA TYR A 52 2.86 17.16 -1.05
C TYR A 52 1.49 16.47 -1.09
N GLN A 53 0.44 17.21 -0.75
CA GLN A 53 -0.92 16.70 -0.73
C GLN A 53 -1.71 17.22 -1.95
N ALA A 54 -2.42 16.31 -2.63
CA ALA A 54 -3.28 16.62 -3.76
C ALA A 54 -4.76 16.51 -3.40
N PRO A 55 -5.66 17.11 -4.18
CA PRO A 55 -7.10 16.97 -3.98
C PRO A 55 -7.57 15.54 -4.15
N ASN A 56 -8.53 15.11 -3.30
CA ASN A 56 -9.19 13.81 -3.43
C ASN A 56 -10.32 13.81 -4.45
N PHE A 57 -10.93 14.96 -4.75
CA PHE A 57 -11.90 15.13 -5.81
C PHE A 57 -11.20 15.61 -7.07
N VAL A 58 -11.23 14.80 -8.12
CA VAL A 58 -10.51 15.03 -9.36
C VAL A 58 -11.46 15.05 -10.57
N ALA A 59 -11.03 15.66 -11.67
CA ALA A 59 -11.83 15.77 -12.88
C ALA A 59 -11.77 14.51 -13.78
N GLY A 60 -10.79 13.63 -13.57
CA GLY A 60 -10.57 12.45 -14.41
C GLY A 60 -9.65 11.41 -13.78
N ALA A 61 -9.37 10.35 -14.53
CA ALA A 61 -8.52 9.24 -14.10
C ALA A 61 -7.04 9.52 -14.33
N VAL A 62 -6.19 8.91 -13.49
CA VAL A 62 -4.74 8.81 -13.71
C VAL A 62 -4.47 7.65 -14.65
N GLU A 63 -4.99 6.46 -14.36
CA GLU A 63 -4.87 5.26 -15.17
C GLU A 63 -6.21 4.52 -15.25
N GLY A 64 -6.54 3.94 -16.40
CA GLY A 64 -7.63 3.01 -16.59
C GLY A 64 -9.00 3.52 -16.11
N GLY A 65 -9.56 4.54 -16.71
CA GLY A 65 -10.78 5.25 -16.27
C GLY A 65 -12.05 4.44 -15.94
N SER A 66 -12.01 3.11 -16.08
CA SER A 66 -13.13 2.21 -15.79
C SER A 66 -13.37 1.92 -14.30
N THR A 67 -12.46 2.31 -13.41
CA THR A 67 -12.49 1.98 -11.98
C THR A 67 -12.59 3.20 -11.07
N LEU A 68 -13.21 4.28 -11.57
CA LEU A 68 -13.44 5.52 -10.82
C LEU A 68 -14.76 5.47 -10.05
N PHE A 69 -14.73 5.95 -8.80
CA PHE A 69 -15.95 6.33 -8.08
C PHE A 69 -16.41 7.70 -8.53
N GLU A 70 -17.54 7.77 -9.24
CA GLU A 70 -18.17 9.03 -9.62
C GLU A 70 -18.89 9.64 -8.42
N VAL A 71 -18.73 10.96 -8.24
CA VAL A 71 -19.36 11.75 -7.20
C VAL A 71 -20.11 12.92 -7.83
N PRO A 72 -21.42 13.12 -7.54
CA PRO A 72 -22.12 14.34 -7.91
C PRO A 72 -21.49 15.54 -7.20
N TYR A 73 -21.03 16.54 -7.97
CA TYR A 73 -20.33 17.69 -7.42
C TYR A 73 -20.89 19.01 -8.00
N PHE A 74 -21.79 19.67 -7.29
CA PHE A 74 -22.42 20.95 -7.65
C PHE A 74 -22.87 21.04 -9.12
N GLY A 75 -23.65 20.03 -9.57
CA GLY A 75 -24.16 19.96 -10.94
C GLY A 75 -23.17 19.48 -12.01
N ARG A 76 -21.97 19.08 -11.60
CA ARG A 76 -20.93 18.45 -12.44
C ARG A 76 -20.60 17.08 -11.89
N LYS A 77 -19.80 16.31 -12.65
CA LYS A 77 -19.20 15.06 -12.20
C LYS A 77 -17.81 15.33 -11.67
N ALA A 78 -17.50 14.74 -10.52
CA ALA A 78 -16.14 14.60 -10.02
C ALA A 78 -15.87 13.12 -9.71
N TYR A 79 -14.65 12.77 -9.46
CA TYR A 79 -14.26 11.39 -9.15
C TYR A 79 -13.38 11.38 -7.91
N LEU A 80 -13.42 10.29 -7.15
CA LEU A 80 -12.44 10.05 -6.10
C LEU A 80 -11.10 9.64 -6.72
N THR A 81 -10.01 10.20 -6.22
CA THR A 81 -8.67 10.00 -6.78
C THR A 81 -8.22 8.55 -6.67
N GLN A 82 -7.54 8.05 -7.70
CA GLN A 82 -6.89 6.72 -7.71
C GLN A 82 -5.42 6.80 -7.31
N SER A 83 -4.79 7.95 -7.49
CA SER A 83 -3.39 8.23 -7.21
C SER A 83 -3.18 9.74 -7.20
N TRP A 84 -2.17 10.16 -6.53
CA TRP A 84 -1.69 11.51 -6.41
C TRP A 84 -0.78 11.92 -7.60
N GLN A 85 -0.34 10.97 -8.42
CA GLN A 85 0.72 11.06 -9.42
C GLN A 85 0.63 12.30 -10.33
N LEU A 86 -0.50 12.56 -10.99
CA LEU A 86 -0.61 13.70 -11.92
C LEU A 86 -0.34 15.07 -11.27
N TYR A 87 -0.72 15.21 -10.01
CA TYR A 87 -0.42 16.44 -9.25
C TYR A 87 1.05 16.52 -8.86
N ALA A 88 1.66 15.39 -8.52
CA ALA A 88 3.08 15.31 -8.22
C ALA A 88 3.93 15.64 -9.45
N GLU A 89 3.61 15.06 -10.60
CA GLU A 89 4.29 15.37 -11.86
C GLU A 89 4.22 16.87 -12.20
N ALA A 90 3.08 17.52 -11.95
CA ALA A 90 2.95 18.97 -12.14
C ALA A 90 3.79 19.80 -11.16
N ALA A 91 4.04 19.31 -9.94
CA ALA A 91 4.83 19.98 -8.91
C ALA A 91 6.34 19.66 -9.01
N MET A 92 6.71 18.55 -9.63
CA MET A 92 8.07 18.02 -9.70
C MET A 92 9.11 19.03 -10.29
N PRO A 93 8.81 19.84 -11.31
CA PRO A 93 9.77 20.82 -11.82
C PRO A 93 10.24 21.85 -10.78
N ALA A 94 9.46 22.05 -9.71
CA ALA A 94 9.78 22.99 -8.64
C ALA A 94 10.34 22.32 -7.39
N LEU A 95 9.96 21.07 -7.12
CA LEU A 95 10.23 20.41 -5.83
C LEU A 95 11.11 19.16 -5.94
N GLU A 96 11.28 18.60 -7.13
CA GLU A 96 12.18 17.50 -7.51
C GLU A 96 12.02 16.17 -6.72
N ARG A 97 11.70 16.20 -5.45
CA ARG A 97 11.53 15.04 -4.57
C ARG A 97 10.27 15.18 -3.74
N LEU A 98 9.27 14.41 -4.09
CA LEU A 98 7.94 14.49 -3.49
C LEU A 98 7.50 13.13 -2.94
N TYR A 99 6.75 13.14 -1.87
CA TYR A 99 6.04 11.97 -1.38
C TYR A 99 4.69 12.35 -0.79
N THR A 100 3.84 11.36 -0.66
CA THR A 100 2.58 11.48 0.07
C THR A 100 2.24 10.18 0.81
N ILE A 101 1.39 10.28 1.82
CA ILE A 101 0.57 9.19 2.33
C ILE A 101 -0.87 9.71 2.31
N ALA A 102 -1.65 9.28 1.33
CA ALA A 102 -2.99 9.80 1.08
C ALA A 102 -3.98 8.68 0.77
N PRO A 103 -5.30 8.89 1.02
CA PRO A 103 -6.30 7.93 0.60
C PRO A 103 -6.39 7.87 -0.92
N SER A 104 -6.50 6.65 -1.44
CA SER A 104 -6.74 6.34 -2.85
C SER A 104 -7.95 5.41 -2.97
N PHE A 105 -8.66 5.54 -4.07
CA PHE A 105 -9.95 4.89 -4.28
C PHE A 105 -9.98 4.18 -5.63
N ARG A 106 -10.34 2.89 -5.63
CA ARG A 106 -10.48 2.10 -6.85
C ARG A 106 -11.79 1.34 -6.84
N ALA A 107 -12.68 1.62 -7.81
CA ALA A 107 -14.01 1.00 -7.92
C ALA A 107 -13.93 -0.39 -8.55
N GLU A 108 -12.97 -1.20 -8.14
CA GLU A 108 -12.78 -2.55 -8.65
C GLU A 108 -13.73 -3.52 -7.95
N LYS A 109 -14.41 -4.36 -8.74
CA LYS A 109 -15.31 -5.40 -8.22
C LYS A 109 -14.56 -6.64 -7.72
N SER A 110 -13.25 -6.62 -7.71
CA SER A 110 -12.41 -7.73 -7.27
C SER A 110 -12.59 -8.02 -5.79
N ARG A 111 -12.80 -9.28 -5.43
CA ARG A 111 -12.94 -9.75 -4.04
C ARG A 111 -11.70 -10.53 -3.58
N THR A 112 -10.52 -10.08 -3.93
CA THR A 112 -9.29 -10.71 -3.44
C THR A 112 -8.92 -10.16 -2.06
N ARG A 113 -8.03 -10.86 -1.34
CA ARG A 113 -7.53 -10.42 -0.03
C ARG A 113 -6.65 -9.18 -0.10
N ARG A 114 -6.20 -8.77 -1.29
CA ARG A 114 -5.27 -7.65 -1.53
C ARG A 114 -5.94 -6.41 -2.11
N HIS A 115 -7.17 -6.52 -2.64
CA HIS A 115 -7.87 -5.40 -3.24
C HIS A 115 -8.82 -4.75 -2.23
N LEU A 116 -8.56 -3.48 -1.96
CA LEU A 116 -9.43 -2.60 -1.19
C LEU A 116 -9.94 -1.50 -2.11
N THR A 117 -11.19 -1.12 -1.93
CA THR A 117 -11.80 0.00 -2.66
C THR A 117 -11.32 1.36 -2.15
N GLU A 118 -10.86 1.41 -0.91
CA GLU A 118 -10.24 2.57 -0.26
C GLU A 118 -9.02 2.09 0.53
N PHE A 119 -7.88 2.70 0.30
CA PHE A 119 -6.62 2.37 1.00
C PHE A 119 -5.74 3.62 1.13
N TRP A 120 -4.82 3.58 2.08
CA TRP A 120 -3.79 4.59 2.22
C TRP A 120 -2.62 4.24 1.31
N HIS A 121 -2.36 5.11 0.36
CA HIS A 121 -1.33 4.95 -0.64
C HIS A 121 -0.09 5.75 -0.20
N ALA A 122 1.05 5.08 -0.13
CA ALA A 122 2.34 5.73 0.02
C ALA A 122 2.97 5.83 -1.37
N GLU A 123 3.15 7.03 -1.85
CA GLU A 123 3.65 7.31 -3.19
C GLU A 123 4.86 8.25 -3.10
N MET A 124 5.82 8.09 -4.00
CA MET A 124 6.93 9.02 -4.17
C MET A 124 7.14 9.32 -5.65
N GLU A 125 7.56 10.54 -5.93
CA GLU A 125 8.03 10.97 -7.24
C GLU A 125 9.38 11.67 -7.08
N ILE A 126 10.32 11.35 -7.95
CA ILE A 126 11.67 11.87 -7.91
C ILE A 126 12.16 12.21 -9.31
N ALA A 127 12.65 13.44 -9.48
CA ALA A 127 13.31 13.88 -10.71
C ALA A 127 14.72 13.26 -10.82
N TRP A 128 15.20 13.12 -12.05
CA TRP A 128 16.58 12.72 -12.38
C TRP A 128 16.97 11.32 -11.88
N ALA A 129 15.99 10.45 -11.64
CA ALA A 129 16.18 9.09 -11.18
C ALA A 129 15.90 8.07 -12.30
N ASP A 130 16.60 6.96 -12.28
CA ASP A 130 16.30 5.82 -13.12
C ASP A 130 15.57 4.70 -12.34
N ASN A 131 15.27 3.59 -13.02
CA ASN A 131 14.58 2.46 -12.41
C ASN A 131 15.39 1.81 -11.27
N ASN A 132 16.72 1.86 -11.30
CA ASN A 132 17.54 1.30 -10.22
C ASN A 132 17.43 2.17 -8.97
N ASP A 133 17.43 3.51 -9.13
CA ASP A 133 17.24 4.44 -8.03
C ASP A 133 15.89 4.19 -7.34
N VAL A 134 14.82 4.00 -8.12
CA VAL A 134 13.48 3.72 -7.56
C VAL A 134 13.46 2.39 -6.80
N MET A 135 14.13 1.35 -7.32
CA MET A 135 14.27 0.07 -6.62
C MET A 135 15.07 0.22 -5.32
N ASP A 136 16.14 1.03 -5.30
CA ASP A 136 16.94 1.33 -4.10
C ASP A 136 16.08 2.02 -3.03
N TYR A 137 15.25 2.99 -3.40
CA TYR A 137 14.31 3.63 -2.48
C TYR A 137 13.28 2.64 -1.94
N GLY A 138 12.71 1.80 -2.79
CA GLY A 138 11.73 0.79 -2.39
C GLY A 138 12.31 -0.21 -1.37
N GLU A 139 13.50 -0.73 -1.66
CA GLU A 139 14.24 -1.62 -0.75
C GLU A 139 14.54 -0.94 0.59
N ALA A 140 15.10 0.26 0.55
CA ALA A 140 15.46 1.01 1.74
C ALA A 140 14.24 1.37 2.59
N LEU A 141 13.10 1.70 1.97
CA LEU A 141 11.85 1.98 2.66
C LEU A 141 11.31 0.74 3.40
N VAL A 142 11.27 -0.42 2.74
CA VAL A 142 10.82 -1.67 3.36
C VAL A 142 11.71 -2.05 4.53
N ARG A 143 13.03 -1.94 4.40
CA ARG A 143 13.99 -2.16 5.49
C ARG A 143 13.76 -1.19 6.66
N HIS A 144 13.55 0.08 6.37
CA HIS A 144 13.31 1.10 7.38
C HIS A 144 12.03 0.82 8.18
N ILE A 145 10.93 0.49 7.49
CA ILE A 145 9.67 0.12 8.15
C ILE A 145 9.85 -1.12 9.02
N ALA A 146 10.50 -2.17 8.50
CA ALA A 146 10.72 -3.40 9.25
C ALA A 146 11.55 -3.15 10.53
N ARG A 147 12.64 -2.39 10.45
CA ARG A 147 13.47 -2.01 11.60
C ARG A 147 12.70 -1.18 12.62
N THR A 148 11.92 -0.20 12.16
CA THR A 148 11.07 0.62 13.03
C THR A 148 10.08 -0.25 13.80
N LEU A 149 9.39 -1.17 13.12
CA LEU A 149 8.43 -2.06 13.76
C LEU A 149 9.07 -3.02 14.76
N LEU A 150 10.23 -3.58 14.45
CA LEU A 150 10.99 -4.44 15.38
C LEU A 150 11.43 -3.68 16.63
N ASN A 151 11.77 -2.40 16.51
CA ASN A 151 12.19 -1.58 17.62
C ASN A 151 11.02 -1.06 18.47
N GLU A 152 9.94 -0.62 17.83
CA GLU A 152 8.85 0.07 18.52
C GLU A 152 7.70 -0.86 18.95
N ARG A 153 7.44 -1.94 18.21
CA ARG A 153 6.21 -2.75 18.33
C ARG A 153 6.43 -4.26 18.37
N PRO A 154 7.51 -4.79 18.95
CA PRO A 154 7.73 -6.24 18.96
C PRO A 154 6.61 -6.99 19.70
N ALA A 155 6.18 -6.52 20.87
CA ALA A 155 5.13 -7.16 21.65
C ALA A 155 3.76 -7.13 20.95
N GLU A 156 3.44 -6.02 20.27
CA GLU A 156 2.22 -5.91 19.49
C GLU A 156 2.23 -6.88 18.28
N LEU A 157 3.35 -7.03 17.59
CA LEU A 157 3.52 -7.97 16.50
C LEU A 157 3.32 -9.42 16.97
N GLU A 158 3.97 -9.81 18.05
CA GLU A 158 3.82 -11.14 18.66
C GLU A 158 2.39 -11.40 19.12
N SER A 159 1.72 -10.42 19.73
CA SER A 159 0.31 -10.53 20.14
C SER A 159 -0.67 -10.80 18.99
N LEU A 160 -0.30 -10.38 17.77
CA LEU A 160 -1.03 -10.68 16.53
C LEU A 160 -0.57 -11.99 15.87
N GLY A 161 0.30 -12.77 16.53
CA GLY A 161 0.83 -14.03 16.01
C GLY A 161 1.82 -13.85 14.87
N ARG A 162 2.56 -12.73 14.84
CA ARG A 162 3.60 -12.49 13.83
C ARG A 162 4.94 -13.01 14.32
N ASP A 163 5.62 -13.74 13.45
CA ASP A 163 6.99 -14.20 13.69
C ASP A 163 7.96 -13.02 13.43
N LEU A 164 8.66 -12.61 14.47
CA LEU A 164 9.63 -11.52 14.38
C LEU A 164 10.83 -11.86 13.49
N GLU A 165 11.20 -13.15 13.36
CA GLU A 165 12.28 -13.57 12.47
C GLU A 165 11.94 -13.36 11.00
N VAL A 166 10.67 -13.50 10.63
CA VAL A 166 10.20 -13.15 9.28
C VAL A 166 10.38 -11.67 9.03
N ILE A 167 10.05 -10.81 10.02
CA ILE A 167 10.20 -9.36 9.88
C ILE A 167 11.67 -8.96 9.86
N ARG A 168 12.55 -9.62 10.65
CA ARG A 168 14.02 -9.40 10.60
C ARG A 168 14.60 -9.70 9.22
N ARG A 169 14.11 -10.73 8.53
CA ARG A 169 14.53 -10.99 7.15
C ARG A 169 14.26 -9.80 6.22
N PHE A 170 13.12 -9.14 6.34
CA PHE A 170 12.86 -7.90 5.59
C PHE A 170 13.78 -6.75 6.00
N ALA A 171 14.25 -6.72 7.24
CA ALA A 171 15.16 -5.69 7.72
C ALA A 171 16.61 -5.88 7.26
N ASP A 172 17.08 -7.12 7.12
CA ASP A 172 18.50 -7.44 7.06
C ASP A 172 18.93 -8.26 5.82
N SER A 173 18.00 -8.93 5.13
CA SER A 173 18.34 -9.71 3.93
C SER A 173 18.55 -8.85 2.69
N ASP A 174 19.31 -9.35 1.76
CA ASP A 174 19.43 -8.76 0.43
C ASP A 174 18.16 -9.00 -0.38
N TYR A 175 17.76 -8.00 -1.17
CA TYR A 175 16.62 -8.07 -2.05
C TYR A 175 17.09 -8.39 -3.47
N PRO A 176 16.89 -9.61 -3.97
CA PRO A 176 17.31 -9.97 -5.32
C PRO A 176 16.48 -9.21 -6.35
N ARG A 177 17.16 -8.68 -7.37
CA ARG A 177 16.51 -8.02 -8.50
C ARG A 177 16.52 -8.98 -9.67
N ILE A 178 15.35 -9.27 -10.18
CA ILE A 178 15.16 -10.14 -11.34
C ILE A 178 14.34 -9.42 -12.40
N ARG A 179 14.59 -9.74 -13.64
CA ARG A 179 13.77 -9.26 -14.76
C ARG A 179 12.48 -10.06 -14.84
N TYR A 180 11.46 -9.49 -15.47
CA TYR A 180 10.18 -10.16 -15.65
C TYR A 180 10.31 -11.48 -16.44
N ASP A 181 11.08 -11.48 -17.52
CA ASP A 181 11.40 -12.68 -18.29
C ASP A 181 12.01 -13.79 -17.43
N GLU A 182 13.01 -13.45 -16.59
CA GLU A 182 13.61 -14.39 -15.64
C GLU A 182 12.61 -14.89 -14.59
N ALA A 183 11.72 -14.03 -14.11
CA ALA A 183 10.66 -14.42 -13.17
C ALA A 183 9.72 -15.44 -13.81
N VAL A 184 9.28 -15.20 -15.05
CA VAL A 184 8.43 -16.14 -15.83
C VAL A 184 9.13 -17.48 -16.03
N GLU A 185 10.42 -17.48 -16.39
CA GLU A 185 11.20 -18.72 -16.56
C GLU A 185 11.33 -19.51 -15.26
N ARG A 186 11.59 -18.83 -14.14
CA ARG A 186 11.65 -19.44 -12.79
C ARG A 186 10.32 -20.07 -12.39
N LEU A 187 9.19 -19.41 -12.67
CA LEU A 187 7.86 -19.94 -12.40
C LEU A 187 7.58 -21.18 -13.24
N LYS A 188 7.88 -21.16 -14.54
CA LYS A 188 7.76 -22.32 -15.42
C LYS A 188 8.60 -23.50 -14.96
N SER A 189 9.82 -23.24 -14.51
CA SER A 189 10.72 -24.29 -13.98
C SER A 189 10.20 -24.94 -12.70
N LYS A 190 9.33 -24.25 -11.97
CA LYS A 190 8.62 -24.76 -10.78
C LYS A 190 7.27 -25.41 -11.12
N GLY A 191 6.93 -25.55 -12.39
CA GLY A 191 5.67 -26.15 -12.84
C GLY A 191 4.45 -25.24 -12.78
N VAL A 192 4.65 -23.93 -12.65
CA VAL A 192 3.56 -22.95 -12.68
C VAL A 192 3.22 -22.65 -14.15
N GLU A 193 1.95 -22.79 -14.51
CA GLU A 193 1.46 -22.39 -15.83
C GLU A 193 1.35 -20.86 -15.91
N ILE A 194 2.22 -20.26 -16.70
CA ILE A 194 2.24 -18.82 -16.97
C ILE A 194 2.75 -18.56 -18.38
N GLU A 195 2.12 -17.64 -19.10
CA GLU A 195 2.61 -17.12 -20.37
C GLU A 195 3.32 -15.79 -20.19
N TRP A 196 4.25 -15.47 -21.07
CA TRP A 196 4.90 -14.18 -21.07
C TRP A 196 3.88 -13.06 -21.34
N GLY A 197 3.92 -11.98 -20.54
CA GLY A 197 2.96 -10.88 -20.61
C GLY A 197 1.76 -11.02 -19.66
N GLN A 198 1.61 -12.16 -18.97
CA GLN A 198 0.60 -12.31 -17.91
C GLN A 198 1.04 -11.64 -16.62
N ASP A 199 0.06 -11.11 -15.89
CA ASP A 199 0.29 -10.56 -14.55
C ASP A 199 0.69 -11.65 -13.53
N LEU A 200 1.53 -11.29 -12.59
CA LEU A 200 1.91 -12.14 -11.46
C LEU A 200 0.87 -11.99 -10.35
N ASP A 201 -0.08 -12.90 -10.31
CA ASP A 201 -1.07 -12.95 -9.24
C ASP A 201 -0.49 -13.57 -7.94
N TYR A 202 -1.29 -13.52 -6.87
CA TYR A 202 -0.90 -14.03 -5.54
C TYR A 202 -0.40 -15.48 -5.54
N SER A 203 -0.85 -16.30 -6.47
CA SER A 203 -0.45 -17.71 -6.54
C SER A 203 0.92 -17.89 -7.20
N LYS A 204 1.42 -16.86 -7.88
CA LYS A 204 2.66 -16.86 -8.66
C LYS A 204 3.79 -16.07 -7.97
N GLU A 205 3.48 -15.30 -6.94
CA GLU A 205 4.46 -14.64 -6.08
C GLU A 205 5.01 -15.61 -5.03
#